data_bdb4afe5f2d1f7cfdc22bb51986b8294
#
_entry.id   bdb4afe5f2d1f7cfdc22bb51986b8294
#
_cell.length_a   1.000
_cell.length_b   1.000
_cell.length_c   1.000
_cell.angle_alpha   90.00
_cell.angle_beta   90.00
_cell.angle_gamma   90.00
#
_symmetry.space_group_name_H-M   'P 1'
#
loop_
_entity.id
_entity.type
_entity.pdbx_description
1 polymer ?
#
loop_
_entity_poly.entity_id
_entity_poly.type
_entity_poly.pdbx_seq_one_letter_code
_entity_poly.pdbx_strand_id
1 'polypeptide(L)'
;MYPGPQDPDLGTFVRDLERALEARGHEIERAVLDRRAGGKRRYAELARRAATAARRFRPDVVHAHFLVPSGLIAAAATRAPLVVTAHGRDVRNVGAVPGVATATRVVVRRAAAIVAVSDYLRRELEAKIPAARHKTHVLDSGVDLERFRGLPAANGPPRYLCVGSLTPRKNVLRLARAFERLGDGAATLTFVGDGPLRDHLEDRRGVVLAGRVPHDDVPRFLADAHVVCQPSLVEPFGQALLEAMATGRSIVGTTIGGPPEFVPPDAGILVDPADDDALVEALRAAARLPRPNPAARAAAATHDVNEQARRLEAILERAARGRRA
;
A
#
# COMPACT_ATOMS: atom_id res chain seq x y z
N MET A 1 4.42 10.97 -3.07
CA MET A 1 5.35 10.06 -3.78
C MET A 1 4.61 9.56 -5.01
N TYR A 2 5.30 9.51 -6.15
CA TYR A 2 4.71 9.20 -7.45
C TYR A 2 5.74 8.49 -8.31
N PRO A 3 5.36 7.57 -9.21
CA PRO A 3 6.33 6.88 -10.06
C PRO A 3 7.16 7.85 -10.91
N GLY A 4 8.46 7.64 -10.95
CA GLY A 4 9.40 8.42 -11.75
C GLY A 4 10.42 7.53 -12.46
N PRO A 5 11.20 8.06 -13.39
CA PRO A 5 12.15 7.26 -14.17
C PRO A 5 13.18 6.49 -13.33
N GLN A 6 13.60 7.06 -12.18
CA GLN A 6 14.57 6.43 -11.28
C GLN A 6 13.93 5.51 -10.24
N ASP A 7 12.65 5.73 -9.92
CA ASP A 7 11.90 4.98 -8.93
C ASP A 7 10.49 4.64 -9.48
N PRO A 8 10.38 3.75 -10.46
CA PRO A 8 9.11 3.45 -11.16
C PRO A 8 8.09 2.74 -10.27
N ASP A 9 8.52 2.17 -9.15
CA ASP A 9 7.69 1.51 -8.15
C ASP A 9 7.16 2.46 -7.06
N LEU A 10 7.49 3.76 -7.12
CA LEU A 10 7.19 4.71 -6.06
C LEU A 10 5.74 5.22 -6.14
N GLY A 11 4.86 4.75 -5.25
CA GLY A 11 3.49 5.28 -5.14
C GLY A 11 2.60 4.94 -6.35
N THR A 12 2.75 3.77 -6.93
CA THR A 12 1.98 3.28 -8.09
C THR A 12 0.47 3.32 -7.84
N PHE A 13 0.03 2.95 -6.63
CA PHE A 13 -1.37 3.05 -6.22
C PHE A 13 -1.94 4.48 -6.29
N VAL A 14 -1.11 5.51 -6.12
CA VAL A 14 -1.54 6.92 -6.30
C VAL A 14 -1.81 7.20 -7.77
N ARG A 15 -0.93 6.72 -8.66
CA ARG A 15 -1.10 6.85 -10.11
C ARG A 15 -2.35 6.14 -10.60
N ASP A 16 -2.62 4.96 -10.09
CA ASP A 16 -3.77 4.16 -10.53
C ASP A 16 -5.09 4.82 -10.09
N LEU A 17 -5.16 5.31 -8.85
CA LEU A 17 -6.30 6.05 -8.34
C LEU A 17 -6.51 7.39 -9.09
N GLU A 18 -5.42 8.08 -9.42
CA GLU A 18 -5.44 9.30 -10.22
C GLU A 18 -6.01 9.06 -11.62
N ARG A 19 -5.52 8.01 -12.33
CA ARG A 19 -6.04 7.63 -13.64
C ARG A 19 -7.55 7.33 -13.60
N ALA A 20 -8.00 6.66 -12.54
CA ALA A 20 -9.41 6.38 -12.34
C ALA A 20 -10.24 7.67 -12.11
N LEU A 21 -9.69 8.68 -11.43
CA LEU A 21 -10.33 9.99 -11.29
C LEU A 21 -10.33 10.80 -12.62
N GLU A 22 -9.21 10.78 -13.37
CA GLU A 22 -9.14 11.42 -14.69
C GLU A 22 -10.18 10.81 -15.66
N ALA A 23 -10.34 9.48 -15.65
CA ALA A 23 -11.36 8.78 -16.43
C ALA A 23 -12.80 9.17 -16.05
N ARG A 24 -13.01 9.71 -14.85
CA ARG A 24 -14.28 10.26 -14.36
C ARG A 24 -14.50 11.75 -14.70
N GLY A 25 -13.55 12.35 -15.43
CA GLY A 25 -13.64 13.74 -15.92
C GLY A 25 -13.00 14.78 -15.02
N HIS A 26 -12.22 14.38 -14.02
CA HIS A 26 -11.47 15.33 -13.19
C HIS A 26 -10.20 15.80 -13.89
N GLU A 27 -9.98 17.12 -13.87
CA GLU A 27 -8.71 17.71 -14.27
C GLU A 27 -7.74 17.71 -13.07
N ILE A 28 -6.55 17.16 -13.26
CA ILE A 28 -5.60 16.95 -12.15
C ILE A 28 -4.26 17.63 -12.44
N GLU A 29 -3.85 18.52 -11.54
CA GLU A 29 -2.51 19.12 -11.55
C GLU A 29 -1.66 18.51 -10.42
N ARG A 30 -0.44 18.11 -10.76
CA ARG A 30 0.45 17.33 -9.87
C ARG A 30 1.54 18.16 -9.24
N ALA A 31 1.72 18.03 -7.93
CA ALA A 31 2.92 18.44 -7.21
C ALA A 31 3.51 17.21 -6.51
N VAL A 32 4.50 16.55 -7.11
CA VAL A 32 4.93 15.21 -6.70
C VAL A 32 6.41 15.12 -6.35
N LEU A 33 6.76 14.12 -5.55
CA LEU A 33 8.11 13.60 -5.38
C LEU A 33 8.20 12.31 -6.19
N ASP A 34 9.00 12.32 -7.23
CA ASP A 34 9.17 11.26 -8.22
C ASP A 34 10.44 10.42 -8.03
N ARG A 35 11.19 10.69 -6.95
CA ARG A 35 12.44 10.00 -6.61
C ARG A 35 12.64 9.89 -5.10
N ARG A 36 13.33 8.81 -4.68
CA ARG A 36 13.72 8.59 -3.26
C ARG A 36 14.92 9.41 -2.85
N ALA A 37 15.83 9.68 -3.77
CA ALA A 37 17.04 10.48 -3.55
C ALA A 37 16.73 11.97 -3.30
N GLY A 38 17.72 12.73 -2.78
CA GLY A 38 17.65 14.20 -2.64
C GLY A 38 17.42 14.75 -1.23
N GLY A 39 17.37 13.89 -0.21
CA GLY A 39 17.33 14.31 1.21
C GLY A 39 16.19 15.28 1.55
N LYS A 40 16.42 16.18 2.50
CA LYS A 40 15.41 17.15 2.96
C LYS A 40 15.09 18.25 1.95
N ARG A 41 16.04 18.59 1.03
CA ARG A 41 15.88 19.64 0.01
C ARG A 41 14.72 19.37 -0.93
N ARG A 42 14.40 18.10 -1.23
CA ARG A 42 13.27 17.71 -2.07
C ARG A 42 11.91 18.18 -1.51
N TYR A 43 11.78 18.33 -0.19
CA TYR A 43 10.53 18.81 0.41
C TYR A 43 10.36 20.33 0.24
N ALA A 44 11.45 21.10 0.21
CA ALA A 44 11.39 22.52 -0.14
C ALA A 44 11.01 22.71 -1.61
N GLU A 45 11.55 21.86 -2.49
CA GLU A 45 11.15 21.83 -3.90
C GLU A 45 9.67 21.46 -4.07
N LEU A 46 9.19 20.43 -3.35
CA LEU A 46 7.78 20.06 -3.34
C LEU A 46 6.90 21.22 -2.86
N ALA A 47 7.29 21.93 -1.81
CA ALA A 47 6.54 23.06 -1.28
C ALA A 47 6.42 24.20 -2.32
N ARG A 48 7.52 24.51 -3.02
CA ARG A 48 7.51 25.49 -4.10
C ARG A 48 6.63 25.06 -5.27
N ARG A 49 6.73 23.81 -5.72
CA ARG A 49 5.90 23.25 -6.80
C ARG A 49 4.42 23.28 -6.41
N ALA A 50 4.08 22.84 -5.20
CA ALA A 50 2.71 22.84 -4.70
C ALA A 50 2.11 24.26 -4.65
N ALA A 51 2.87 25.25 -4.15
CA ALA A 51 2.42 26.63 -4.10
C ALA A 51 2.24 27.26 -5.50
N THR A 52 3.11 26.90 -6.46
CA THR A 52 2.99 27.36 -7.84
C THR A 52 1.80 26.72 -8.55
N ALA A 53 1.64 25.40 -8.42
CA ALA A 53 0.52 24.66 -8.97
C ALA A 53 -0.81 25.19 -8.42
N ALA A 54 -0.94 25.38 -7.10
CA ALA A 54 -2.15 25.88 -6.48
C ALA A 54 -2.53 27.30 -6.95
N ARG A 55 -1.55 28.17 -7.20
CA ARG A 55 -1.82 29.53 -7.72
C ARG A 55 -2.26 29.54 -9.17
N ARG A 56 -1.64 28.70 -10.00
CA ARG A 56 -1.88 28.63 -11.46
C ARG A 56 -3.17 27.90 -11.78
N PHE A 57 -3.34 26.71 -11.20
CA PHE A 57 -4.44 25.81 -11.46
C PHE A 57 -5.74 26.20 -10.72
N ARG A 58 -5.62 26.84 -9.53
CA ARG A 58 -6.76 27.25 -8.68
C ARG A 58 -7.70 26.09 -8.37
N PRO A 59 -7.22 24.99 -7.74
CA PRO A 59 -7.99 23.79 -7.55
C PRO A 59 -9.24 24.03 -6.68
N ASP A 60 -10.34 23.34 -6.97
CA ASP A 60 -11.52 23.28 -6.11
C ASP A 60 -11.24 22.55 -4.80
N VAL A 61 -10.37 21.53 -4.84
CA VAL A 61 -9.92 20.74 -3.71
C VAL A 61 -8.48 20.28 -3.91
N VAL A 62 -7.72 20.14 -2.83
CA VAL A 62 -6.38 19.56 -2.84
C VAL A 62 -6.42 18.22 -2.14
N HIS A 63 -5.95 17.17 -2.81
CA HIS A 63 -5.76 15.86 -2.24
C HIS A 63 -4.27 15.60 -1.99
N ALA A 64 -3.88 15.46 -0.72
CA ALA A 64 -2.51 15.16 -0.34
C ALA A 64 -2.35 13.72 0.13
N HIS A 65 -1.31 13.04 -0.32
CA HIS A 65 -0.92 11.73 0.19
C HIS A 65 0.16 11.87 1.25
N PHE A 66 -0.06 11.22 2.40
CA PHE A 66 0.69 11.30 3.66
C PHE A 66 0.44 12.58 4.46
N LEU A 67 0.19 12.41 5.77
CA LEU A 67 -0.06 13.50 6.71
C LEU A 67 1.12 14.46 6.80
N VAL A 68 2.32 13.96 7.06
CA VAL A 68 3.56 14.74 7.17
C VAL A 68 4.65 14.04 6.37
N PRO A 69 5.40 14.73 5.51
CA PRO A 69 5.39 16.18 5.28
C PRO A 69 4.37 16.69 4.26
N SER A 70 3.84 15.85 3.36
CA SER A 70 3.05 16.29 2.20
C SER A 70 1.78 17.04 2.60
N GLY A 71 0.99 16.51 3.53
CA GLY A 71 -0.21 17.19 4.03
C GLY A 71 0.09 18.55 4.67
N LEU A 72 1.20 18.67 5.41
CA LEU A 72 1.64 19.94 5.97
C LEU A 72 2.03 20.95 4.90
N ILE A 73 2.74 20.50 3.86
CA ILE A 73 3.10 21.32 2.70
C ILE A 73 1.84 21.80 1.98
N ALA A 74 0.89 20.89 1.71
CA ALA A 74 -0.38 21.26 1.08
C ALA A 74 -1.18 22.26 1.92
N ALA A 75 -1.26 22.05 3.24
CA ALA A 75 -1.93 22.97 4.16
C ALA A 75 -1.35 24.39 4.13
N ALA A 76 -0.04 24.52 3.91
CA ALA A 76 0.65 25.82 3.81
C ALA A 76 0.60 26.43 2.40
N ALA A 77 0.53 25.58 1.35
CA ALA A 77 0.63 26.02 -0.04
C ALA A 77 -0.66 26.67 -0.57
N THR A 78 -1.83 26.36 0.00
CA THR A 78 -3.12 26.82 -0.50
C THR A 78 -4.18 26.97 0.58
N ARG A 79 -5.20 27.81 0.29
CA ARG A 79 -6.43 27.90 1.08
C ARG A 79 -7.58 27.04 0.54
N ALA A 80 -7.38 26.33 -0.57
CA ALA A 80 -8.38 25.38 -1.07
C ALA A 80 -8.67 24.28 -0.04
N PRO A 81 -9.88 23.70 -0.01
CA PRO A 81 -10.19 22.56 0.83
C PRO A 81 -9.15 21.46 0.70
N LEU A 82 -8.76 20.87 1.81
CA LEU A 82 -7.70 19.85 1.87
C LEU A 82 -8.28 18.51 2.30
N VAL A 83 -8.07 17.48 1.49
CA VAL A 83 -8.27 16.08 1.85
C VAL A 83 -6.90 15.41 1.94
N VAL A 84 -6.67 14.59 2.96
CA VAL A 84 -5.36 13.94 3.16
C VAL A 84 -5.55 12.44 3.35
N THR A 85 -4.82 11.64 2.57
CA THR A 85 -4.77 10.19 2.76
C THR A 85 -3.55 9.77 3.59
N ALA A 86 -3.82 9.05 4.68
CA ALA A 86 -2.82 8.42 5.54
C ALA A 86 -2.51 7.00 5.03
N HIS A 87 -1.21 6.65 4.96
CA HIS A 87 -0.73 5.38 4.38
C HIS A 87 0.01 4.47 5.38
N GLY A 88 0.13 4.88 6.63
CA GLY A 88 0.67 4.08 7.72
C GLY A 88 2.01 4.56 8.28
N ARG A 89 3.05 4.81 7.46
CA ARG A 89 4.33 5.32 7.97
C ARG A 89 4.16 6.69 8.63
N ASP A 90 3.37 7.54 8.04
CA ASP A 90 3.02 8.87 8.55
C ASP A 90 2.30 8.77 9.90
N VAL A 91 1.36 7.85 10.08
CA VAL A 91 0.68 7.60 11.35
C VAL A 91 1.62 7.00 12.40
N ARG A 92 2.48 6.03 12.01
CA ARG A 92 3.49 5.47 12.94
C ARG A 92 4.48 6.52 13.45
N ASN A 93 4.84 7.48 12.61
CA ASN A 93 5.75 8.56 12.99
C ASN A 93 5.14 9.53 14.02
N VAL A 94 3.82 9.55 14.18
CA VAL A 94 3.15 10.37 15.22
C VAL A 94 3.52 9.83 16.60
N GLY A 95 4.19 10.67 17.39
CA GLY A 95 4.72 10.33 18.70
C GLY A 95 6.10 9.66 18.68
N ALA A 96 6.48 8.98 17.58
CA ALA A 96 7.80 8.34 17.43
C ALA A 96 8.88 9.30 16.91
N VAL A 97 8.50 10.34 16.17
CA VAL A 97 9.43 11.32 15.60
C VAL A 97 9.11 12.70 16.20
N PRO A 98 10.10 13.41 16.78
CA PRO A 98 9.91 14.73 17.34
C PRO A 98 9.25 15.71 16.35
N GLY A 99 8.27 16.48 16.83
CA GLY A 99 7.55 17.48 16.04
C GLY A 99 6.45 16.93 15.11
N VAL A 100 6.46 15.64 14.77
CA VAL A 100 5.47 15.05 13.84
C VAL A 100 4.05 15.10 14.42
N ALA A 101 3.88 14.87 15.74
CA ALA A 101 2.57 14.96 16.38
C ALA A 101 1.95 16.37 16.26
N THR A 102 2.75 17.41 16.50
CA THR A 102 2.31 18.81 16.37
C THR A 102 1.99 19.15 14.92
N ALA A 103 2.86 18.76 13.97
CA ALA A 103 2.62 18.95 12.53
C ALA A 103 1.35 18.24 12.07
N THR A 104 1.13 17.00 12.54
CA THR A 104 -0.09 16.23 12.22
C THR A 104 -1.34 16.91 12.77
N ARG A 105 -1.31 17.46 13.98
CA ARG A 105 -2.45 18.22 14.54
C ARG A 105 -2.80 19.44 13.66
N VAL A 106 -1.79 20.15 13.13
CA VAL A 106 -2.01 21.25 12.18
C VAL A 106 -2.71 20.76 10.92
N VAL A 107 -2.21 19.66 10.33
CA VAL A 107 -2.82 19.06 9.15
C VAL A 107 -4.27 18.65 9.40
N VAL A 108 -4.53 17.93 10.51
CA VAL A 108 -5.87 17.47 10.89
C VAL A 108 -6.85 18.63 11.09
N ARG A 109 -6.41 19.73 11.73
CA ARG A 109 -7.25 20.93 11.89
C ARG A 109 -7.60 21.56 10.56
N ARG A 110 -6.64 21.60 9.63
CA ARG A 110 -6.78 22.23 8.31
C ARG A 110 -7.55 21.36 7.30
N ALA A 111 -7.48 20.04 7.44
CA ALA A 111 -8.14 19.11 6.55
C ALA A 111 -9.66 19.16 6.70
N ALA A 112 -10.36 19.22 5.57
CA ALA A 112 -11.81 19.04 5.49
C ALA A 112 -12.19 17.58 5.72
N ALA A 113 -11.38 16.65 5.19
CA ALA A 113 -11.53 15.23 5.44
C ALA A 113 -10.15 14.53 5.45
N ILE A 114 -10.09 13.38 6.12
CA ILE A 114 -8.93 12.49 6.15
C ILE A 114 -9.39 11.15 5.60
N VAL A 115 -8.55 10.49 4.83
CA VAL A 115 -8.75 9.12 4.35
C VAL A 115 -7.71 8.23 5.03
N ALA A 116 -8.14 7.14 5.62
CA ALA A 116 -7.27 6.09 6.13
C ALA A 116 -7.44 4.83 5.26
N VAL A 117 -6.34 4.21 4.86
CA VAL A 117 -6.36 3.06 3.93
C VAL A 117 -6.89 1.77 4.56
N SER A 118 -7.20 1.77 5.85
CA SER A 118 -7.84 0.66 6.59
C SER A 118 -8.47 1.18 7.87
N ASP A 119 -9.38 0.42 8.45
CA ASP A 119 -9.99 0.74 9.75
C ASP A 119 -8.95 0.62 10.88
N TYR A 120 -8.02 -0.32 10.76
CA TYR A 120 -6.86 -0.38 11.65
C TYR A 120 -6.11 0.96 11.68
N LEU A 121 -5.80 1.52 10.50
CA LEU A 121 -5.06 2.78 10.42
C LEU A 121 -5.88 3.98 10.90
N ARG A 122 -7.20 3.98 10.68
CA ARG A 122 -8.11 4.98 11.25
C ARG A 122 -8.03 4.97 12.76
N ARG A 123 -8.19 3.80 13.40
CA ARG A 123 -8.11 3.64 14.87
C ARG A 123 -6.77 4.12 15.42
N GLU A 124 -5.65 3.73 14.79
CA GLU A 124 -4.30 4.19 15.15
C GLU A 124 -4.15 5.71 15.08
N LEU A 125 -4.66 6.33 14.02
CA LEU A 125 -4.61 7.79 13.86
C LEU A 125 -5.46 8.49 14.92
N GLU A 126 -6.69 8.04 15.14
CA GLU A 126 -7.64 8.65 16.08
C GLU A 126 -7.21 8.49 17.54
N ALA A 127 -6.54 7.39 17.87
CA ALA A 127 -5.93 7.20 19.18
C ALA A 127 -4.79 8.21 19.45
N LYS A 128 -3.95 8.46 18.46
CA LYS A 128 -2.81 9.39 18.57
C LYS A 128 -3.21 10.85 18.41
N ILE A 129 -4.21 11.13 17.60
CA ILE A 129 -4.72 12.47 17.27
C ILE A 129 -6.26 12.46 17.39
N PRO A 130 -6.84 12.59 18.58
CA PRO A 130 -8.30 12.52 18.79
C PRO A 130 -9.11 13.51 17.94
N ALA A 131 -8.51 14.64 17.53
CA ALA A 131 -9.14 15.62 16.63
C ALA A 131 -9.39 15.07 15.20
N ALA A 132 -8.85 13.91 14.85
CA ALA A 132 -9.13 13.24 13.58
C ALA A 132 -10.49 12.51 13.57
N ARG A 133 -11.05 12.21 14.74
CA ARG A 133 -12.40 11.62 14.86
C ARG A 133 -13.42 12.49 14.12
N HIS A 134 -14.42 11.88 13.52
CA HIS A 134 -15.47 12.52 12.71
C HIS A 134 -15.00 13.15 11.39
N LYS A 135 -13.69 13.12 11.09
CA LYS A 135 -13.13 13.57 9.80
C LYS A 135 -12.48 12.44 9.01
N THR A 136 -12.26 11.28 9.63
CA THR A 136 -11.55 10.16 9.01
C THR A 136 -12.54 9.19 8.35
N HIS A 137 -12.35 8.98 7.06
CA HIS A 137 -13.08 8.01 6.24
C HIS A 137 -12.14 6.82 5.95
N VAL A 138 -12.66 5.61 6.01
CA VAL A 138 -11.91 4.41 5.59
C VAL A 138 -12.11 4.19 4.11
N LEU A 139 -11.04 4.21 3.36
CA LEU A 139 -11.02 3.95 1.93
C LEU A 139 -9.62 3.48 1.50
N ASP A 140 -9.54 2.26 1.04
CA ASP A 140 -8.31 1.71 0.47
C ASP A 140 -8.01 2.26 -0.93
N SER A 141 -6.84 1.89 -1.46
CA SER A 141 -6.40 2.40 -2.77
C SER A 141 -7.00 1.62 -3.95
N GLY A 142 -7.68 0.51 -3.68
CA GLY A 142 -8.20 -0.38 -4.69
C GLY A 142 -7.13 -1.17 -5.45
N VAL A 143 -7.59 -2.02 -6.34
CA VAL A 143 -6.76 -2.76 -7.29
C VAL A 143 -7.33 -2.63 -8.70
N ASP A 144 -6.46 -2.46 -9.68
CA ASP A 144 -6.81 -2.48 -11.09
C ASP A 144 -7.08 -3.94 -11.53
N LEU A 145 -8.36 -4.31 -11.59
CA LEU A 145 -8.80 -5.68 -11.89
C LEU A 145 -8.54 -6.10 -13.35
N GLU A 146 -8.32 -5.17 -14.26
CA GLU A 146 -7.92 -5.48 -15.65
C GLU A 146 -6.44 -5.84 -15.71
N ARG A 147 -5.59 -5.05 -15.09
CA ARG A 147 -4.15 -5.30 -15.02
C ARG A 147 -3.82 -6.54 -14.18
N PHE A 148 -4.48 -6.71 -13.04
CA PHE A 148 -4.35 -7.86 -12.16
C PHE A 148 -5.46 -8.90 -12.39
N ARG A 149 -5.86 -9.10 -13.64
CA ARG A 149 -6.87 -10.09 -13.99
C ARG A 149 -6.42 -11.51 -13.62
N GLY A 150 -7.40 -12.37 -13.40
CA GLY A 150 -7.12 -13.77 -13.06
C GLY A 150 -6.27 -14.46 -14.14
N LEU A 151 -5.18 -15.05 -13.69
CA LEU A 151 -4.23 -15.77 -14.50
C LEU A 151 -4.27 -17.26 -14.14
N PRO A 152 -4.10 -18.18 -15.12
CA PRO A 152 -3.92 -19.58 -14.81
C PRO A 152 -2.80 -19.78 -13.80
N ALA A 153 -2.99 -20.71 -12.89
CA ALA A 153 -1.91 -21.09 -11.99
C ALA A 153 -0.88 -21.92 -12.74
N ALA A 154 0.38 -21.67 -12.49
CA ALA A 154 1.44 -22.53 -13.00
C ALA A 154 1.36 -23.91 -12.35
N ASN A 155 1.67 -24.96 -13.11
CA ASN A 155 1.77 -26.33 -12.61
C ASN A 155 3.12 -26.56 -11.89
N GLY A 156 3.21 -27.62 -11.10
CA GLY A 156 4.45 -28.07 -10.47
C GLY A 156 4.54 -27.78 -8.97
N PRO A 157 5.76 -27.82 -8.42
CA PRO A 157 6.01 -27.64 -6.99
C PRO A 157 5.60 -26.24 -6.51
N PRO A 158 5.35 -26.07 -5.21
CA PRO A 158 4.95 -24.78 -4.65
C PRO A 158 5.94 -23.65 -4.95
N ARG A 159 5.43 -22.54 -5.47
CA ARG A 159 6.18 -21.30 -5.70
C ARG A 159 5.60 -20.20 -4.83
N TYR A 160 6.42 -19.74 -3.90
CA TYR A 160 6.09 -18.63 -3.01
C TYR A 160 6.67 -17.34 -3.56
N LEU A 161 5.96 -16.24 -3.37
CA LEU A 161 6.37 -14.92 -3.84
C LEU A 161 6.20 -13.88 -2.72
N CYS A 162 7.18 -13.02 -2.54
CA CYS A 162 7.09 -11.86 -1.67
C CYS A 162 7.39 -10.59 -2.49
N VAL A 163 6.41 -9.70 -2.61
CA VAL A 163 6.54 -8.44 -3.37
C VAL A 163 6.64 -7.27 -2.40
N GLY A 164 7.74 -6.52 -2.47
CA GLY A 164 7.91 -5.30 -1.67
C GLY A 164 9.34 -5.05 -1.20
N SER A 165 9.53 -4.00 -0.39
CA SER A 165 10.85 -3.64 0.12
C SER A 165 11.40 -4.67 1.10
N LEU A 166 12.69 -5.03 0.95
CA LEU A 166 13.40 -5.99 1.81
C LEU A 166 13.86 -5.32 3.12
N THR A 167 12.91 -5.13 4.03
CA THR A 167 13.11 -4.40 5.29
C THR A 167 12.71 -5.24 6.51
N PRO A 168 13.22 -4.91 7.72
CA PRO A 168 12.81 -5.58 8.96
C PRO A 168 11.29 -5.59 9.16
N ARG A 169 10.60 -4.49 8.84
CA ARG A 169 9.14 -4.42 8.98
C ARG A 169 8.40 -5.43 8.10
N LYS A 170 8.92 -5.72 6.89
CA LYS A 170 8.33 -6.71 5.98
C LYS A 170 8.62 -8.14 6.41
N ASN A 171 9.44 -8.32 7.45
CA ASN A 171 9.72 -9.60 8.09
C ASN A 171 10.32 -10.68 7.15
N VAL A 172 11.05 -10.22 6.12
CA VAL A 172 11.53 -11.05 5.02
C VAL A 172 12.51 -12.13 5.47
N LEU A 173 13.31 -11.87 6.51
CA LEU A 173 14.24 -12.87 7.04
C LEU A 173 13.53 -14.01 7.77
N ARG A 174 12.44 -13.69 8.49
CA ARG A 174 11.62 -14.73 9.14
C ARG A 174 10.89 -15.56 8.09
N LEU A 175 10.37 -14.93 7.03
CA LEU A 175 9.77 -15.64 5.89
C LEU A 175 10.77 -16.59 5.25
N ALA A 176 12.01 -16.17 5.00
CA ALA A 176 13.05 -17.04 4.42
C ALA A 176 13.37 -18.21 5.33
N ARG A 177 13.53 -18.00 6.66
CA ARG A 177 13.73 -19.08 7.62
C ARG A 177 12.56 -20.06 7.69
N ALA A 178 11.32 -19.55 7.68
CA ALA A 178 10.13 -20.40 7.67
C ALA A 178 10.04 -21.23 6.38
N PHE A 179 10.40 -20.65 5.24
CA PHE A 179 10.48 -21.36 3.96
C PHE A 179 11.53 -22.48 3.99
N GLU A 180 12.73 -22.23 4.51
CA GLU A 180 13.77 -23.26 4.66
C GLU A 180 13.30 -24.43 5.53
N ARG A 181 12.52 -24.15 6.58
CA ARG A 181 11.93 -25.17 7.48
C ARG A 181 10.83 -26.03 6.82
N LEU A 182 10.30 -25.64 5.65
CA LEU A 182 9.38 -26.50 4.90
C LEU A 182 10.06 -27.80 4.49
N GLY A 183 11.36 -27.78 4.21
CA GLY A 183 12.14 -28.94 3.81
C GLY A 183 11.81 -29.45 2.40
N ASP A 184 10.98 -28.76 1.65
CA ASP A 184 10.62 -29.09 0.26
C ASP A 184 11.71 -28.60 -0.70
N GLY A 185 12.56 -29.52 -1.13
CA GLY A 185 13.68 -29.23 -2.03
C GLY A 185 13.29 -28.77 -3.43
N ALA A 186 12.04 -28.94 -3.83
CA ALA A 186 11.51 -28.53 -5.14
C ALA A 186 10.79 -27.17 -5.09
N ALA A 187 10.40 -26.70 -3.91
CA ALA A 187 9.76 -25.40 -3.75
C ALA A 187 10.72 -24.23 -3.95
N THR A 188 10.21 -23.07 -4.34
CA THR A 188 10.98 -21.83 -4.48
C THR A 188 10.29 -20.66 -3.74
N LEU A 189 11.11 -19.73 -3.23
CA LEU A 189 10.64 -18.45 -2.68
C LEU A 189 11.31 -17.30 -3.44
N THR A 190 10.52 -16.55 -4.20
CA THR A 190 11.02 -15.40 -4.95
C THR A 190 10.70 -14.10 -4.21
N PHE A 191 11.70 -13.25 -4.05
CA PHE A 191 11.54 -11.89 -3.56
C PHE A 191 11.63 -10.91 -4.73
N VAL A 192 10.57 -10.12 -4.93
CA VAL A 192 10.50 -9.03 -5.89
C VAL A 192 10.55 -7.72 -5.13
N GLY A 193 11.67 -7.02 -5.25
CA GLY A 193 11.94 -5.77 -4.54
C GLY A 193 13.40 -5.69 -4.11
N ASP A 194 13.68 -4.64 -3.32
CA ASP A 194 15.04 -4.37 -2.85
C ASP A 194 14.99 -3.71 -1.48
N GLY A 195 16.11 -3.72 -0.76
CA GLY A 195 16.20 -3.09 0.55
C GLY A 195 17.41 -3.54 1.36
N PRO A 196 17.58 -3.00 2.58
CA PRO A 196 18.77 -3.20 3.40
C PRO A 196 19.00 -4.66 3.86
N LEU A 197 18.01 -5.54 3.68
CA LEU A 197 18.16 -6.95 4.06
C LEU A 197 18.45 -7.87 2.86
N ARG A 198 18.74 -7.30 1.68
CA ARG A 198 19.04 -8.08 0.47
C ARG A 198 20.18 -9.08 0.71
N ASP A 199 21.32 -8.61 1.18
CA ASP A 199 22.54 -9.42 1.37
C ASP A 199 22.32 -10.59 2.35
N HIS A 200 21.37 -10.45 3.29
CA HIS A 200 21.01 -11.50 4.24
C HIS A 200 20.09 -12.58 3.63
N LEU A 201 19.59 -12.36 2.42
CA LEU A 201 18.75 -13.28 1.67
C LEU A 201 19.49 -13.97 0.52
N GLU A 202 20.67 -13.50 0.16
CA GLU A 202 21.54 -14.11 -0.84
C GLU A 202 22.00 -15.51 -0.41
N ASP A 203 22.23 -16.38 -1.39
CA ASP A 203 22.74 -17.74 -1.23
C ASP A 203 21.89 -18.69 -0.36
N ARG A 204 20.65 -18.30 -0.02
CA ARG A 204 19.71 -19.18 0.68
C ARG A 204 19.10 -20.19 -0.26
N ARG A 205 19.06 -21.47 0.17
CA ARG A 205 18.54 -22.57 -0.64
C ARG A 205 17.09 -22.34 -1.06
N GLY A 206 16.83 -22.38 -2.39
CA GLY A 206 15.50 -22.20 -2.94
C GLY A 206 14.98 -20.77 -2.93
N VAL A 207 15.79 -19.80 -2.50
CA VAL A 207 15.46 -18.36 -2.53
C VAL A 207 15.98 -17.71 -3.80
N VAL A 208 15.13 -16.92 -4.45
CA VAL A 208 15.44 -16.16 -5.67
C VAL A 208 15.22 -14.67 -5.40
N LEU A 209 16.21 -13.84 -5.71
CA LEU A 209 16.12 -12.39 -5.58
C LEU A 209 15.99 -11.74 -6.97
N ALA A 210 14.76 -11.42 -7.37
CA ALA A 210 14.48 -10.79 -8.65
C ALA A 210 14.89 -9.30 -8.72
N GLY A 211 15.18 -8.70 -7.56
CA GLY A 211 15.46 -7.28 -7.50
C GLY A 211 14.23 -6.41 -7.69
N ARG A 212 14.46 -5.12 -7.93
CA ARG A 212 13.41 -4.15 -8.21
C ARG A 212 12.89 -4.30 -9.62
N VAL A 213 11.57 -4.37 -9.78
CA VAL A 213 10.92 -4.43 -11.10
C VAL A 213 9.92 -3.27 -11.24
N PRO A 214 9.63 -2.83 -12.48
CA PRO A 214 8.50 -1.95 -12.73
C PRO A 214 7.20 -2.59 -12.23
N HIS A 215 6.27 -1.80 -11.71
CA HIS A 215 5.00 -2.32 -11.19
C HIS A 215 4.16 -3.03 -12.28
N ASP A 216 4.28 -2.58 -13.51
CA ASP A 216 3.60 -3.19 -14.66
C ASP A 216 4.14 -4.61 -14.99
N ASP A 217 5.30 -4.98 -14.45
CA ASP A 217 5.89 -6.32 -14.53
C ASP A 217 5.47 -7.27 -13.39
N VAL A 218 4.90 -6.73 -12.29
CA VAL A 218 4.46 -7.54 -11.13
C VAL A 218 3.48 -8.64 -11.51
N PRO A 219 2.51 -8.43 -12.43
CA PRO A 219 1.59 -9.49 -12.86
C PRO A 219 2.28 -10.76 -13.38
N ARG A 220 3.46 -10.65 -14.01
CA ARG A 220 4.22 -11.84 -14.50
C ARG A 220 4.70 -12.71 -13.34
N PHE A 221 5.21 -12.09 -12.27
CA PHE A 221 5.64 -12.82 -11.07
C PHE A 221 4.46 -13.44 -10.33
N LEU A 222 3.32 -12.74 -10.30
CA LEU A 222 2.08 -13.27 -9.75
C LEU A 222 1.56 -14.46 -10.57
N ALA A 223 1.70 -14.44 -11.91
CA ALA A 223 1.33 -15.56 -12.77
C ALA A 223 2.09 -16.84 -12.44
N ASP A 224 3.38 -16.71 -12.12
CA ASP A 224 4.24 -17.83 -11.76
C ASP A 224 4.08 -18.31 -10.32
N ALA A 225 3.51 -17.50 -9.45
CA ALA A 225 3.37 -17.83 -8.04
C ALA A 225 2.14 -18.72 -7.77
N HIS A 226 2.20 -19.49 -6.69
CA HIS A 226 1.07 -20.20 -6.12
C HIS A 226 0.56 -19.49 -4.87
N VAL A 227 1.48 -19.00 -4.03
CA VAL A 227 1.19 -18.33 -2.77
C VAL A 227 1.99 -17.02 -2.70
N VAL A 228 1.33 -15.93 -2.35
CA VAL A 228 1.99 -14.65 -2.11
C VAL A 228 2.09 -14.40 -0.61
N CYS A 229 3.31 -14.11 -0.14
CA CYS A 229 3.63 -14.05 1.27
C CYS A 229 4.01 -12.63 1.70
N GLN A 230 3.32 -12.09 2.69
CA GLN A 230 3.65 -10.80 3.29
C GLN A 230 3.38 -10.81 4.81
N PRO A 231 4.16 -11.61 5.59
CA PRO A 231 4.01 -11.72 7.04
C PRO A 231 4.66 -10.52 7.75
N SER A 232 4.31 -9.32 7.32
CA SER A 232 4.83 -8.06 7.86
C SER A 232 4.58 -7.95 9.36
N LEU A 233 5.51 -7.39 10.13
CA LEU A 233 5.30 -7.08 11.55
C LEU A 233 4.08 -6.17 11.78
N VAL A 234 3.81 -5.30 10.82
CA VAL A 234 2.57 -4.53 10.71
C VAL A 234 2.36 -4.15 9.25
N GLU A 235 1.15 -4.35 8.73
CA GLU A 235 0.78 -3.99 7.37
C GLU A 235 -0.41 -3.02 7.38
N PRO A 236 -0.22 -1.74 7.06
CA PRO A 236 -1.30 -0.75 7.11
C PRO A 236 -2.52 -1.10 6.27
N PHE A 237 -2.32 -1.69 5.10
CA PHE A 237 -3.38 -2.21 4.24
C PHE A 237 -3.00 -3.58 3.68
N GLY A 238 -2.00 -3.66 2.80
CA GLY A 238 -1.58 -4.91 2.16
C GLY A 238 -1.79 -4.92 0.65
N GLN A 239 -1.44 -3.84 -0.03
CA GLN A 239 -1.65 -3.68 -1.47
C GLN A 239 -1.17 -4.89 -2.29
N ALA A 240 0.03 -5.41 -2.01
CA ALA A 240 0.56 -6.57 -2.73
C ALA A 240 -0.24 -7.87 -2.48
N LEU A 241 -0.88 -8.01 -1.31
CA LEU A 241 -1.81 -9.12 -1.03
C LEU A 241 -3.09 -8.97 -1.85
N LEU A 242 -3.63 -7.75 -1.92
CA LEU A 242 -4.83 -7.48 -2.72
C LEU A 242 -4.58 -7.73 -4.21
N GLU A 243 -3.44 -7.29 -4.75
CA GLU A 243 -3.00 -7.55 -6.13
C GLU A 243 -2.86 -9.06 -6.40
N ALA A 244 -2.29 -9.80 -5.46
CA ALA A 244 -2.19 -11.25 -5.54
C ALA A 244 -3.55 -11.93 -5.57
N MET A 245 -4.45 -11.52 -4.70
CA MET A 245 -5.83 -12.05 -4.63
C MET A 245 -6.59 -11.76 -5.93
N ALA A 246 -6.43 -10.58 -6.52
CA ALA A 246 -7.04 -10.23 -7.80
C ALA A 246 -6.60 -11.17 -8.93
N THR A 247 -5.34 -11.64 -8.90
CA THR A 247 -4.85 -12.66 -9.86
C THR A 247 -5.24 -14.09 -9.51
N GLY A 248 -5.96 -14.30 -8.41
CA GLY A 248 -6.38 -15.63 -7.93
C GLY A 248 -5.26 -16.40 -7.22
N ARG A 249 -4.33 -15.69 -6.57
CA ARG A 249 -3.30 -16.33 -5.73
C ARG A 249 -3.76 -16.37 -4.29
N SER A 250 -3.50 -17.51 -3.64
CA SER A 250 -3.66 -17.63 -2.20
C SER A 250 -2.59 -16.81 -1.50
N ILE A 251 -2.86 -16.33 -0.28
CA ILE A 251 -1.91 -15.50 0.43
C ILE A 251 -1.54 -16.05 1.80
N VAL A 252 -0.34 -15.67 2.29
CA VAL A 252 0.06 -15.73 3.70
C VAL A 252 0.36 -14.32 4.15
N GLY A 253 -0.42 -13.81 5.10
CA GLY A 253 -0.34 -12.44 5.58
C GLY A 253 -0.20 -12.35 7.09
N THR A 254 -0.26 -11.12 7.60
CA THR A 254 -0.21 -10.84 9.04
C THR A 254 -1.60 -10.56 9.61
N THR A 255 -1.81 -10.94 10.87
CA THR A 255 -3.00 -10.55 11.64
C THR A 255 -2.95 -9.09 12.12
N ILE A 256 -1.80 -8.39 11.96
CA ILE A 256 -1.58 -7.04 12.48
C ILE A 256 -1.66 -6.00 11.37
N GLY A 257 -2.76 -5.25 11.33
CA GLY A 257 -3.00 -4.20 10.35
C GLY A 257 -4.29 -4.35 9.57
N GLY A 258 -4.25 -3.97 8.28
CA GLY A 258 -5.38 -4.02 7.36
C GLY A 258 -5.72 -5.40 6.78
N PRO A 259 -4.80 -6.37 6.62
CA PRO A 259 -5.14 -7.65 5.98
C PRO A 259 -6.36 -8.38 6.56
N PRO A 260 -6.61 -8.40 7.89
CA PRO A 260 -7.82 -8.99 8.44
C PRO A 260 -9.14 -8.37 7.96
N GLU A 261 -9.11 -7.18 7.39
CA GLU A 261 -10.30 -6.47 6.93
C GLU A 261 -10.79 -6.93 5.55
N PHE A 262 -9.91 -7.57 4.74
CA PHE A 262 -10.25 -7.95 3.37
C PHE A 262 -9.85 -9.39 2.97
N VAL A 263 -9.15 -10.12 3.83
CA VAL A 263 -8.72 -11.50 3.55
C VAL A 263 -9.65 -12.49 4.25
N PRO A 264 -10.57 -13.17 3.52
CA PRO A 264 -11.36 -14.23 4.13
C PRO A 264 -10.54 -15.53 4.29
N PRO A 265 -10.94 -16.44 5.18
CA PRO A 265 -10.18 -17.67 5.49
C PRO A 265 -9.88 -18.54 4.25
N ASP A 266 -10.79 -18.58 3.27
CA ASP A 266 -10.63 -19.38 2.05
C ASP A 266 -9.70 -18.74 1.02
N ALA A 267 -9.36 -17.46 1.19
CA ALA A 267 -8.44 -16.74 0.31
C ALA A 267 -6.97 -16.86 0.74
N GLY A 268 -6.72 -17.16 2.02
CA GLY A 268 -5.38 -17.27 2.55
C GLY A 268 -5.33 -17.43 4.06
N ILE A 269 -4.11 -17.44 4.58
CA ILE A 269 -3.82 -17.65 6.00
C ILE A 269 -3.20 -16.39 6.59
N LEU A 270 -3.79 -15.88 7.65
CA LEU A 270 -3.22 -14.78 8.43
C LEU A 270 -2.58 -15.32 9.72
N VAL A 271 -1.36 -14.92 10.01
CA VAL A 271 -0.60 -15.38 11.17
C VAL A 271 -0.11 -14.23 12.05
N ASP A 272 0.14 -14.51 13.30
CA ASP A 272 0.96 -13.64 14.12
C ASP A 272 2.37 -13.57 13.50
N PRO A 273 2.86 -12.38 13.11
CA PRO A 273 4.16 -12.25 12.48
C PRO A 273 5.35 -12.57 13.41
N ALA A 274 5.09 -12.77 14.70
CA ALA A 274 6.10 -13.16 15.70
C ALA A 274 6.16 -14.69 15.92
N ASP A 275 5.19 -15.46 15.43
CA ASP A 275 5.12 -16.91 15.58
C ASP A 275 5.77 -17.61 14.38
N ASP A 276 6.95 -18.20 14.62
CA ASP A 276 7.73 -18.91 13.59
C ASP A 276 7.06 -20.21 13.14
N ASP A 277 6.42 -20.93 14.06
CA ASP A 277 5.78 -22.22 13.77
C ASP A 277 4.47 -22.02 13.01
N ALA A 278 3.67 -21.06 13.43
CA ALA A 278 2.46 -20.68 12.72
C ALA A 278 2.77 -20.23 11.28
N LEU A 279 3.87 -19.53 11.05
CA LEU A 279 4.27 -19.13 9.70
C LEU A 279 4.62 -20.32 8.81
N VAL A 280 5.34 -21.32 9.34
CA VAL A 280 5.65 -22.56 8.60
C VAL A 280 4.37 -23.30 8.23
N GLU A 281 3.47 -23.49 9.20
CA GLU A 281 2.19 -24.18 8.94
C GLU A 281 1.30 -23.38 7.95
N ALA A 282 1.31 -22.06 8.03
CA ALA A 282 0.59 -21.22 7.07
C ALA A 282 1.11 -21.38 5.63
N LEU A 283 2.43 -21.45 5.45
CA LEU A 283 3.01 -21.71 4.13
C LEU A 283 2.56 -23.08 3.58
N ARG A 284 2.57 -24.14 4.43
CA ARG A 284 2.07 -25.47 4.05
C ARG A 284 0.60 -25.48 3.72
N ALA A 285 -0.23 -24.84 4.54
CA ALA A 285 -1.68 -24.79 4.36
C ALA A 285 -2.07 -23.98 3.11
N ALA A 286 -1.47 -22.80 2.91
CA ALA A 286 -1.76 -21.97 1.75
C ALA A 286 -1.38 -22.65 0.43
N ALA A 287 -0.31 -23.46 0.41
CA ALA A 287 0.07 -24.23 -0.78
C ALA A 287 -0.94 -25.31 -1.18
N ARG A 288 -1.87 -25.69 -0.29
CA ARG A 288 -2.95 -26.68 -0.54
C ARG A 288 -4.26 -26.02 -0.99
N LEU A 289 -4.38 -24.70 -0.89
CA LEU A 289 -5.56 -23.97 -1.34
C LEU A 289 -5.74 -24.09 -2.87
N PRO A 290 -6.95 -23.89 -3.41
CA PRO A 290 -7.24 -23.96 -4.84
C PRO A 290 -6.30 -23.09 -5.69
N ARG A 291 -5.97 -23.55 -6.92
CA ARG A 291 -5.08 -22.87 -7.86
C ARG A 291 -5.72 -22.83 -9.27
N PRO A 292 -6.26 -21.67 -9.73
CA PRO A 292 -6.38 -20.39 -9.03
C PRO A 292 -7.37 -20.45 -7.87
N ASN A 293 -7.25 -19.51 -6.91
CA ASN A 293 -8.15 -19.41 -5.76
C ASN A 293 -9.35 -18.49 -6.07
N PRO A 294 -10.57 -19.04 -6.19
CA PRO A 294 -11.76 -18.24 -6.50
C PRO A 294 -12.21 -17.33 -5.36
N ALA A 295 -11.99 -17.73 -4.10
CA ALA A 295 -12.35 -16.91 -2.95
C ALA A 295 -11.47 -15.66 -2.85
N ALA A 296 -10.16 -15.81 -3.16
CA ALA A 296 -9.25 -14.68 -3.24
C ALA A 296 -9.70 -13.67 -4.31
N ARG A 297 -10.06 -14.13 -5.50
CA ARG A 297 -10.58 -13.26 -6.57
C ARG A 297 -11.88 -12.57 -6.20
N ALA A 298 -12.81 -13.29 -5.61
CA ALA A 298 -14.10 -12.75 -5.20
C ALA A 298 -13.92 -11.64 -4.15
N ALA A 299 -13.02 -11.85 -3.16
CA ALA A 299 -12.71 -10.84 -2.17
C ALA A 299 -12.05 -9.61 -2.79
N ALA A 300 -11.04 -9.80 -3.67
CA ALA A 300 -10.38 -8.68 -4.34
C ALA A 300 -11.32 -7.87 -5.24
N ALA A 301 -12.32 -8.49 -5.85
CA ALA A 301 -13.29 -7.81 -6.71
C ALA A 301 -14.11 -6.74 -5.98
N THR A 302 -14.22 -6.81 -4.67
CA THR A 302 -14.91 -5.78 -3.86
C THR A 302 -14.05 -4.52 -3.64
N HIS A 303 -12.79 -4.55 -4.07
CA HIS A 303 -11.80 -3.47 -3.96
C HIS A 303 -11.36 -2.91 -5.31
N ASP A 304 -12.25 -2.85 -6.30
CA ASP A 304 -11.96 -2.26 -7.62
C ASP A 304 -11.53 -0.81 -7.49
N VAL A 305 -10.42 -0.44 -8.12
CA VAL A 305 -9.88 0.92 -8.10
C VAL A 305 -10.87 1.97 -8.63
N ASN A 306 -11.73 1.60 -9.59
CA ASN A 306 -12.75 2.50 -10.14
C ASN A 306 -13.85 2.78 -9.10
N GLU A 307 -14.25 1.79 -8.33
CA GLU A 307 -15.21 1.97 -7.23
C GLU A 307 -14.59 2.79 -6.08
N GLN A 308 -13.31 2.56 -5.76
CA GLN A 308 -12.61 3.37 -4.77
C GLN A 308 -12.46 4.83 -5.25
N ALA A 309 -12.20 5.05 -6.53
CA ALA A 309 -12.17 6.39 -7.11
C ALA A 309 -13.53 7.10 -6.99
N ARG A 310 -14.63 6.40 -7.28
CA ARG A 310 -16.00 6.93 -7.10
C ARG A 310 -16.29 7.33 -5.65
N ARG A 311 -15.87 6.50 -4.69
CA ARG A 311 -16.03 6.80 -3.25
C ARG A 311 -15.15 7.96 -2.81
N LEU A 312 -13.93 8.04 -3.32
CA LEU A 312 -13.03 9.18 -3.08
C LEU A 312 -13.58 10.47 -3.66
N GLU A 313 -14.07 10.43 -4.90
CA GLU A 313 -14.74 11.57 -5.56
C GLU A 313 -15.83 12.18 -4.67
N ALA A 314 -16.70 11.35 -4.10
CA ALA A 314 -17.74 11.83 -3.19
C ALA A 314 -17.20 12.54 -1.93
N ILE A 315 -16.01 12.14 -1.43
CA ILE A 315 -15.32 12.81 -0.33
C ILE A 315 -14.76 14.16 -0.80
N LEU A 316 -14.08 14.17 -1.96
CA LEU A 316 -13.47 15.36 -2.55
C LEU A 316 -14.51 16.44 -2.87
N GLU A 317 -15.63 16.05 -3.48
CA GLU A 317 -16.74 16.95 -3.78
C GLU A 317 -17.40 17.55 -2.54
N ARG A 318 -17.62 16.76 -1.49
CA ARG A 318 -18.13 17.28 -0.20
C ARG A 318 -17.18 18.31 0.39
N ALA A 319 -15.86 18.04 0.33
CA ALA A 319 -14.84 18.97 0.79
C ALA A 319 -14.86 20.27 -0.02
N ALA A 320 -15.00 20.20 -1.35
CA ALA A 320 -15.07 21.37 -2.22
C ALA A 320 -16.32 22.23 -1.97
N ARG A 321 -17.49 21.59 -1.78
CA ARG A 321 -18.77 22.29 -1.50
C ARG A 321 -18.77 23.02 -0.16
N GLY A 322 -18.16 22.48 0.88
CA GLY A 322 -18.08 23.10 2.22
C GLY A 322 -17.34 24.43 2.28
N ARG A 323 -16.71 24.86 1.16
CA ARG A 323 -16.11 26.20 1.02
C ARG A 323 -17.08 27.23 0.42
N ARG A 324 -18.12 26.79 -0.30
CA ARG A 324 -19.06 27.66 -1.01
C ARG A 324 -20.25 28.10 -0.15
N ALA A 325 -20.42 27.46 1.02
CA ALA A 325 -21.38 27.80 2.05
C ALA A 325 -20.70 28.62 3.17
#